data_61607056fa7c5cc6576d3b06b9a7f47f
#
_entry.id   61607056fa7c5cc6576d3b06b9a7f47f
#
_cell.length_a   1.000
_cell.length_b   1.000
_cell.length_c   1.000
_cell.angle_alpha   90.00
_cell.angle_beta   90.00
_cell.angle_gamma   90.00
#
_symmetry.space_group_name_H-M   'P 1'
#
loop_
_entity.id
_entity.type
_entity.pdbx_description
1 polymer ?
#
loop_
_entity_poly.entity_id
_entity_poly.type
_entity_poly.pdbx_seq_one_letter_code
_entity_poly.pdbx_strand_id
1 'polypeptide(L)'
;MNTPLVVDGTHLKTRLDAPLAARLFGLPFLLVGVYLAYQLAGGVADLVAGRAAIGEMLAGTLLLFVMTAAFLIPGWLLVFSRAAVDIDRAARSVAYVRDFRVYQWRQVHQLSAFERLEVDRLSVSPNRQSTGKAAYQVELAARNRRNVVVGLFDDGDAALAFGRELAAVIELPLVDRRRVEPDAGE
;
A
#
# COMPACT_ATOMS: atom_id res chain seq x y z
N MET A 1 9.85 -10.30 -6.05
CA MET A 1 9.17 -9.02 -6.36
C MET A 1 10.28 -8.00 -6.50
N ASN A 2 10.49 -7.39 -7.65
CA ASN A 2 11.56 -6.41 -7.81
C ASN A 2 10.93 -5.05 -8.10
N THR A 3 11.20 -4.08 -7.26
CA THR A 3 10.69 -2.72 -7.42
C THR A 3 11.55 -2.00 -8.47
N PRO A 4 11.02 -1.65 -9.65
CA PRO A 4 11.80 -0.91 -10.63
C PRO A 4 11.99 0.54 -10.20
N LEU A 5 13.21 1.05 -10.30
CA LEU A 5 13.50 2.47 -10.20
C LEU A 5 13.30 3.11 -11.56
N VAL A 6 12.37 4.03 -11.67
CA VAL A 6 12.18 4.82 -12.89
C VAL A 6 12.72 6.21 -12.66
N VAL A 7 13.75 6.56 -13.41
CA VAL A 7 14.38 7.90 -13.39
C VAL A 7 13.74 8.74 -14.50
N ASP A 8 13.09 9.82 -14.13
CA ASP A 8 12.48 10.77 -15.06
C ASP A 8 12.98 12.18 -14.72
N GLY A 9 14.08 12.58 -15.34
CA GLY A 9 14.76 13.84 -15.07
C GLY A 9 15.22 13.96 -13.61
N THR A 10 14.59 14.87 -12.84
CA THR A 10 14.86 15.08 -11.42
C THR A 10 14.03 14.19 -10.49
N HIS A 11 13.06 13.46 -11.03
CA HIS A 11 12.16 12.60 -10.28
C HIS A 11 12.59 11.14 -10.32
N LEU A 12 12.58 10.50 -9.16
CA LEU A 12 12.80 9.07 -9.00
C LEU A 12 11.49 8.44 -8.51
N LYS A 13 10.90 7.60 -9.34
CA LYS A 13 9.62 6.96 -9.02
C LYS A 13 9.81 5.48 -8.79
N THR A 14 9.35 5.01 -7.63
CA THR A 14 9.26 3.59 -7.31
C THR A 14 7.82 3.18 -7.14
N ARG A 15 7.42 2.03 -7.70
CA ARG A 15 6.06 1.50 -7.57
C ARG A 15 6.07 0.35 -6.57
N LEU A 16 5.27 0.49 -5.54
CA LEU A 16 5.04 -0.54 -4.53
C LEU A 16 3.67 -1.19 -4.82
N ASP A 17 3.64 -2.08 -5.80
CA ASP A 17 2.40 -2.77 -6.15
C ASP A 17 1.97 -3.73 -5.04
N ALA A 18 0.66 -3.74 -4.75
CA ALA A 18 0.10 -4.71 -3.85
C ALA A 18 0.34 -6.13 -4.38
N PRO A 19 0.68 -7.10 -3.51
CA PRO A 19 0.91 -8.48 -3.93
C PRO A 19 -0.33 -9.05 -4.61
N LEU A 20 -0.12 -9.88 -5.63
CA LEU A 20 -1.21 -10.49 -6.41
C LEU A 20 -2.22 -11.20 -5.51
N ALA A 21 -1.73 -11.85 -4.45
CA ALA A 21 -2.58 -12.52 -3.46
C ALA A 21 -3.57 -11.56 -2.77
N ALA A 22 -3.16 -10.33 -2.45
CA ALA A 22 -4.06 -9.33 -1.85
C ALA A 22 -5.14 -8.89 -2.85
N ARG A 23 -4.79 -8.76 -4.14
CA ARG A 23 -5.76 -8.44 -5.20
C ARG A 23 -6.75 -9.57 -5.42
N LEU A 24 -6.27 -10.81 -5.47
CA LEU A 24 -7.12 -11.99 -5.60
C LEU A 24 -8.05 -12.16 -4.39
N PHE A 25 -7.56 -11.86 -3.19
CA PHE A 25 -8.38 -11.87 -1.98
C PHE A 25 -9.44 -10.76 -1.98
N GLY A 26 -9.16 -9.62 -2.56
CA GLY A 26 -10.09 -8.50 -2.68
C GLY A 26 -11.24 -8.74 -3.69
N LEU A 27 -11.03 -9.59 -4.71
CA LEU A 27 -12.02 -9.84 -5.75
C LEU A 27 -13.36 -10.37 -5.24
N PRO A 28 -13.43 -11.40 -4.36
CA PRO A 28 -14.69 -11.87 -3.81
C PRO A 28 -15.47 -10.76 -3.07
N PHE A 29 -14.76 -9.95 -2.28
CA PHE A 29 -15.39 -8.82 -1.59
C PHE A 29 -15.95 -7.80 -2.56
N LEU A 30 -15.20 -7.47 -3.62
CA LEU A 30 -15.64 -6.55 -4.65
C LEU A 30 -16.89 -7.07 -5.38
N LEU A 31 -16.91 -8.35 -5.76
CA LEU A 31 -18.05 -8.97 -6.45
C LEU A 31 -19.31 -8.98 -5.58
N VAL A 32 -19.17 -9.37 -4.31
CA VAL A 32 -20.30 -9.32 -3.35
C VAL A 32 -20.76 -7.88 -3.16
N GLY A 33 -19.84 -6.93 -2.99
CA GLY A 33 -20.18 -5.51 -2.84
C GLY A 33 -20.91 -4.94 -4.05
N VAL A 34 -20.51 -5.28 -5.27
CA VAL A 34 -21.19 -4.88 -6.51
C VAL A 34 -22.59 -5.49 -6.60
N TYR A 35 -22.73 -6.78 -6.26
CA TYR A 35 -24.03 -7.44 -6.23
C TYR A 35 -24.98 -6.76 -5.24
N LEU A 36 -24.52 -6.47 -4.01
CA LEU A 36 -25.31 -5.78 -3.00
C LEU A 36 -25.66 -4.35 -3.44
N ALA A 37 -24.75 -3.64 -4.11
CA ALA A 37 -25.01 -2.31 -4.67
C ALA A 37 -26.12 -2.35 -5.73
N TYR A 38 -26.13 -3.40 -6.57
CA TYR A 38 -27.20 -3.61 -7.55
C TYR A 38 -28.56 -3.83 -6.88
N GLN A 39 -28.63 -4.66 -5.83
CA GLN A 39 -29.84 -4.88 -5.05
C GLN A 39 -30.32 -3.61 -4.34
N LEU A 40 -29.36 -2.83 -3.78
CA LEU A 40 -29.67 -1.55 -3.15
C LEU A 40 -30.28 -0.55 -4.14
N ALA A 41 -29.71 -0.48 -5.36
CA ALA A 41 -30.25 0.39 -6.41
C ALA A 41 -31.67 0.01 -6.81
N GLY A 42 -31.99 -1.30 -6.91
CA GLY A 42 -33.34 -1.80 -7.13
C GLY A 42 -34.31 -1.42 -6.03
N GLY A 43 -33.92 -1.62 -4.76
CA GLY A 43 -34.74 -1.24 -3.59
C GLY A 43 -35.02 0.27 -3.52
N VAL A 44 -34.01 1.09 -3.82
CA VAL A 44 -34.19 2.56 -3.89
C VAL A 44 -35.13 2.95 -5.04
N ALA A 45 -35.02 2.31 -6.19
CA ALA A 45 -35.89 2.57 -7.34
C ALA A 45 -37.36 2.24 -7.02
N ASP A 46 -37.63 1.14 -6.33
CA ASP A 46 -38.97 0.76 -5.90
C ASP A 46 -39.56 1.71 -4.86
N LEU A 47 -38.72 2.23 -3.95
CA LEU A 47 -39.11 3.27 -2.98
C LEU A 47 -39.50 4.56 -3.71
N VAL A 48 -38.69 5.03 -4.64
CA VAL A 48 -38.95 6.24 -5.43
C VAL A 48 -40.21 6.11 -6.30
N ALA A 49 -40.44 4.90 -6.81
CA ALA A 49 -41.66 4.60 -7.60
C ALA A 49 -42.92 4.44 -6.75
N GLY A 50 -42.84 4.56 -5.42
CA GLY A 50 -43.99 4.40 -4.51
C GLY A 50 -44.52 2.97 -4.45
N ARG A 51 -43.76 1.98 -4.86
CA ARG A 51 -44.17 0.58 -4.84
C ARG A 51 -44.00 -0.10 -3.50
N ALA A 52 -43.37 0.57 -2.56
CA ALA A 52 -43.10 0.03 -1.24
C ALA A 52 -43.38 1.02 -0.11
N ALA A 53 -43.85 0.52 1.01
CA ALA A 53 -44.12 1.35 2.21
C ALA A 53 -42.80 1.79 2.86
N ILE A 54 -42.66 3.08 3.08
CA ILE A 54 -41.42 3.71 3.59
C ILE A 54 -40.95 3.08 4.91
N GLY A 55 -41.88 2.75 5.83
CA GLY A 55 -41.53 2.29 7.17
C GLY A 55 -40.92 0.89 7.24
N GLU A 56 -41.40 -0.04 6.42
CA GLU A 56 -40.92 -1.42 6.42
C GLU A 56 -39.61 -1.59 5.65
N MET A 57 -39.39 -0.77 4.60
CA MET A 57 -38.19 -0.84 3.78
C MET A 57 -37.01 -0.08 4.36
N LEU A 58 -37.20 0.90 5.23
CA LEU A 58 -36.10 1.78 5.66
C LEU A 58 -35.02 1.00 6.41
N ALA A 59 -35.38 0.09 7.30
CA ALA A 59 -34.43 -0.74 8.05
C ALA A 59 -33.68 -1.71 7.14
N GLY A 60 -34.37 -2.35 6.20
CA GLY A 60 -33.76 -3.26 5.23
C GLY A 60 -32.79 -2.54 4.27
N THR A 61 -33.19 -1.37 3.77
CA THR A 61 -32.36 -0.55 2.88
C THR A 61 -31.12 -0.02 3.59
N LEU A 62 -31.26 0.41 4.86
CA LEU A 62 -30.12 0.86 5.66
C LEU A 62 -29.13 -0.29 5.92
N LEU A 63 -29.64 -1.47 6.31
CA LEU A 63 -28.82 -2.65 6.49
C LEU A 63 -28.08 -3.01 5.20
N LEU A 64 -28.80 -3.03 4.07
CA LEU A 64 -28.21 -3.34 2.76
C LEU A 64 -27.16 -2.31 2.36
N PHE A 65 -27.35 -1.03 2.66
CA PHE A 65 -26.37 0.03 2.45
C PHE A 65 -25.10 -0.21 3.27
N VAL A 66 -25.23 -0.51 4.56
CA VAL A 66 -24.08 -0.80 5.43
C VAL A 66 -23.32 -2.02 4.94
N MET A 67 -24.02 -3.10 4.57
CA MET A 67 -23.41 -4.31 4.02
C MET A 67 -22.70 -4.03 2.69
N THR A 68 -23.34 -3.27 1.79
CA THR A 68 -22.72 -2.85 0.54
C THR A 68 -21.41 -2.12 0.79
N ALA A 69 -21.41 -1.13 1.69
CA ALA A 69 -20.20 -0.39 2.04
C ALA A 69 -19.11 -1.28 2.67
N ALA A 70 -19.52 -2.21 3.56
CA ALA A 70 -18.61 -3.13 4.24
C ALA A 70 -17.88 -4.09 3.29
N PHE A 71 -18.47 -4.46 2.17
CA PHE A 71 -17.85 -5.32 1.17
C PHE A 71 -17.20 -4.53 0.02
N LEU A 72 -17.87 -3.52 -0.49
CA LEU A 72 -17.41 -2.76 -1.65
C LEU A 72 -16.14 -1.95 -1.34
N ILE A 73 -16.09 -1.27 -0.20
CA ILE A 73 -14.94 -0.41 0.15
C ILE A 73 -13.66 -1.24 0.34
N PRO A 74 -13.60 -2.28 1.18
CA PRO A 74 -12.40 -3.10 1.34
C PRO A 74 -12.04 -3.82 0.03
N GLY A 75 -13.02 -4.37 -0.69
CA GLY A 75 -12.79 -5.01 -1.99
C GLY A 75 -12.13 -4.05 -2.99
N TRP A 76 -12.65 -2.83 -3.11
CA TRP A 76 -12.08 -1.79 -3.96
C TRP A 76 -10.65 -1.44 -3.55
N LEU A 77 -10.42 -1.19 -2.25
CA LEU A 77 -9.10 -0.84 -1.73
C LEU A 77 -8.06 -1.94 -1.99
N LEU A 78 -8.43 -3.21 -1.79
CA LEU A 78 -7.52 -4.34 -2.01
C LEU A 78 -7.18 -4.56 -3.49
N VAL A 79 -8.15 -4.40 -4.38
CA VAL A 79 -7.96 -4.66 -5.82
C VAL A 79 -7.26 -3.51 -6.52
N PHE A 80 -7.62 -2.27 -6.21
CA PHE A 80 -7.22 -1.10 -7.00
C PHE A 80 -6.17 -0.21 -6.32
N SER A 81 -5.84 -0.44 -5.04
CA SER A 81 -4.81 0.38 -4.41
C SER A 81 -3.44 0.17 -5.05
N ARG A 82 -2.79 1.27 -5.37
CA ARG A 82 -1.40 1.32 -5.82
C ARG A 82 -0.65 2.29 -4.93
N ALA A 83 0.54 1.92 -4.52
CA ALA A 83 1.42 2.82 -3.80
C ALA A 83 2.63 3.14 -4.67
N ALA A 84 3.08 4.37 -4.61
CA ALA A 84 4.29 4.82 -5.26
C ALA A 84 5.04 5.79 -4.33
N VAL A 85 6.35 5.79 -4.43
CA VAL A 85 7.18 6.81 -3.81
C VAL A 85 7.81 7.61 -4.93
N ASP A 86 7.66 8.92 -4.86
CA ASP A 86 8.21 9.88 -5.81
C ASP A 86 9.21 10.76 -5.05
N ILE A 87 10.47 10.69 -5.43
CA ILE A 87 11.55 11.49 -4.83
C ILE A 87 11.94 12.56 -5.82
N ASP A 88 11.67 13.82 -5.45
CA ASP A 88 12.08 14.98 -6.22
C ASP A 88 13.42 15.50 -5.67
N ARG A 89 14.48 15.36 -6.48
CA ARG A 89 15.84 15.78 -6.14
C ARG A 89 15.96 17.29 -6.10
N ALA A 90 15.30 18.01 -7.01
CA ALA A 90 15.38 19.46 -7.09
C ALA A 90 14.69 20.11 -5.88
N ALA A 91 13.50 19.64 -5.53
CA ALA A 91 12.77 20.10 -4.35
C ALA A 91 13.25 19.46 -3.03
N ARG A 92 14.21 18.50 -3.08
CA ARG A 92 14.67 17.70 -1.93
C ARG A 92 13.51 17.16 -1.10
N SER A 93 12.53 16.56 -1.77
CA SER A 93 11.30 16.07 -1.15
C SER A 93 10.99 14.64 -1.56
N VAL A 94 10.32 13.93 -0.65
CA VAL A 94 9.82 12.56 -0.85
C VAL A 94 8.32 12.60 -0.73
N ALA A 95 7.62 12.23 -1.78
CA ALA A 95 6.17 12.12 -1.81
C ALA A 95 5.76 10.65 -1.79
N TYR A 96 5.05 10.24 -0.76
CA TYR A 96 4.34 8.97 -0.74
C TYR A 96 2.96 9.16 -1.36
N VAL A 97 2.70 8.45 -2.44
CA VAL A 97 1.45 8.57 -3.20
C VAL A 97 0.70 7.24 -3.11
N ARG A 98 -0.54 7.29 -2.63
CA ARG A 98 -1.49 6.18 -2.71
C ARG A 98 -2.59 6.52 -3.70
N ASP A 99 -2.67 5.76 -4.75
CA ASP A 99 -3.66 5.89 -5.79
C ASP A 99 -4.72 4.80 -5.64
N PHE A 100 -5.98 5.22 -5.47
CA PHE A 100 -7.17 4.36 -5.37
C PHE A 100 -8.05 4.46 -6.63
N ARG A 101 -7.53 4.99 -7.73
CA ARG A 101 -8.21 5.33 -8.99
C ARG A 101 -9.23 6.47 -8.92
N VAL A 102 -9.97 6.58 -7.84
CA VAL A 102 -10.99 7.63 -7.63
C VAL A 102 -10.44 8.77 -6.78
N TYR A 103 -9.53 8.43 -5.87
CA TYR A 103 -8.92 9.36 -4.94
C TYR A 103 -7.42 9.08 -4.84
N GLN A 104 -6.62 10.15 -4.87
CA GLN A 104 -5.18 10.08 -4.71
C GLN A 104 -4.79 10.75 -3.39
N TRP A 105 -4.20 9.97 -2.50
CA TRP A 105 -3.65 10.47 -1.26
C TRP A 105 -2.16 10.67 -1.42
N ARG A 106 -1.70 11.91 -1.20
CA ARG A 106 -0.30 12.30 -1.33
C ARG A 106 0.21 12.87 -0.02
N GLN A 107 1.31 12.33 0.48
CA GLN A 107 1.99 12.82 1.66
C GLN A 107 3.42 13.21 1.27
N VAL A 108 3.77 14.48 1.46
CA VAL A 108 5.08 15.02 1.08
C VAL A 108 5.90 15.27 2.34
N HIS A 109 7.14 14.81 2.32
CA HIS A 109 8.12 15.02 3.36
C HIS A 109 9.39 15.63 2.78
N GLN A 110 10.05 16.51 3.52
CA GLN A 110 11.37 17.00 3.15
C GLN A 110 12.40 15.87 3.31
N LEU A 111 13.33 15.76 2.37
CA LEU A 111 14.38 14.74 2.42
C LEU A 111 15.27 14.88 3.65
N SER A 112 15.43 16.11 4.16
CA SER A 112 16.15 16.42 5.40
C SER A 112 15.53 15.82 6.67
N ALA A 113 14.29 15.32 6.61
CA ALA A 113 13.66 14.60 7.72
C ALA A 113 14.15 13.15 7.87
N PHE A 114 14.88 12.66 6.87
CA PHE A 114 15.43 11.31 6.85
C PHE A 114 16.95 11.36 7.10
N GLU A 115 17.46 10.44 7.91
CA GLU A 115 18.87 10.40 8.29
C GLU A 115 19.68 9.42 7.44
N ARG A 116 19.03 8.34 7.03
CA ARG A 116 19.72 7.25 6.32
C ARG A 116 18.74 6.41 5.53
N LEU A 117 19.29 5.64 4.62
CA LEU A 117 18.62 4.55 3.93
C LEU A 117 18.97 3.23 4.62
N GLU A 118 17.99 2.42 4.93
CA GLU A 118 18.19 1.11 5.55
C GLU A 118 17.73 0.00 4.61
N VAL A 119 18.53 -1.06 4.51
CA VAL A 119 18.14 -2.32 3.88
C VAL A 119 17.95 -3.33 4.99
N ASP A 120 16.72 -3.77 5.17
CA ASP A 120 16.36 -4.67 6.25
C ASP A 120 15.68 -5.93 5.74
N ARG A 121 15.77 -7.00 6.50
CA ARG A 121 15.02 -8.23 6.27
C ARG A 121 13.66 -8.10 6.94
N LEU A 122 12.59 -8.22 6.14
CA LEU A 122 11.24 -8.31 6.70
C LEU A 122 11.16 -9.56 7.58
N SER A 123 11.12 -9.36 8.90
CA SER A 123 10.81 -10.46 9.83
C SER A 123 9.35 -10.83 9.62
N VAL A 124 9.13 -11.89 8.87
CA VAL A 124 7.80 -12.49 8.78
C VAL A 124 7.53 -13.11 10.13
N SER A 125 6.51 -12.59 10.83
CA SER A 125 6.05 -13.17 12.11
C SER A 125 5.95 -14.70 12.01
N PRO A 126 6.52 -15.47 12.96
CA PRO A 126 6.62 -16.94 12.88
C PRO A 126 5.29 -17.67 12.73
N ASN A 127 4.18 -16.96 12.91
CA ASN A 127 2.82 -17.53 12.83
C ASN A 127 2.19 -17.50 11.44
N ARG A 128 2.85 -16.92 10.42
CA ARG A 128 2.46 -17.08 9.01
C ARG A 128 3.38 -18.13 8.42
N GLN A 129 2.82 -19.27 8.06
CA GLN A 129 3.41 -20.24 7.12
C GLN A 129 3.68 -19.55 5.79
N SER A 130 4.68 -18.68 5.78
CA SER A 130 5.18 -18.08 4.56
C SER A 130 6.02 -19.14 3.86
N THR A 131 5.82 -19.29 2.58
CA THR A 131 6.58 -20.10 1.64
C THR A 131 8.07 -19.67 1.59
N GLY A 132 8.78 -19.73 2.71
CA GLY A 132 10.24 -19.78 2.84
C GLY A 132 11.10 -18.70 2.15
N LYS A 133 10.54 -17.77 1.40
CA LYS A 133 11.32 -16.69 0.75
C LYS A 133 11.45 -15.51 1.70
N ALA A 134 12.69 -15.21 2.07
CA ALA A 134 13.00 -13.99 2.77
C ALA A 134 12.61 -12.79 1.87
N ALA A 135 11.85 -11.85 2.42
CA ALA A 135 11.58 -10.59 1.76
C ALA A 135 12.48 -9.51 2.37
N TYR A 136 12.97 -8.62 1.53
CA TYR A 136 13.82 -7.51 1.93
C TYR A 136 13.14 -6.19 1.60
N GLN A 137 13.27 -5.23 2.48
CA GLN A 137 12.76 -3.88 2.26
C GLN A 137 13.91 -2.87 2.26
N VAL A 138 13.74 -1.85 1.45
CA VAL A 138 14.58 -0.66 1.48
C VAL A 138 13.72 0.48 1.99
N GLU A 139 14.14 1.15 3.06
CA GLU A 139 13.37 2.19 3.69
C GLU A 139 14.21 3.44 4.00
N LEU A 140 13.56 4.59 3.94
CA LEU A 140 14.09 5.85 4.43
C LEU A 140 13.81 5.94 5.93
N ALA A 141 14.84 5.91 6.75
CA ALA A 141 14.76 5.99 8.20
C ALA A 141 14.69 7.45 8.65
N ALA A 142 13.65 7.79 9.42
CA ALA A 142 13.44 9.13 9.94
C ALA A 142 13.68 9.18 11.44
N ARG A 143 14.18 10.30 11.95
CA ARG A 143 14.51 10.48 13.39
C ARG A 143 13.29 10.44 14.31
N ASN A 144 12.20 11.09 13.91
CA ASN A 144 11.02 11.31 14.77
C ASN A 144 9.70 10.96 14.06
N ARG A 145 9.74 10.13 13.01
CA ARG A 145 8.56 9.79 12.20
C ARG A 145 8.60 8.31 11.81
N ARG A 146 7.54 7.85 11.19
CA ARG A 146 7.53 6.51 10.58
C ARG A 146 8.48 6.47 9.40
N ASN A 147 9.26 5.40 9.29
CA ASN A 147 10.05 5.10 8.12
C ASN A 147 9.19 4.99 6.87
N VAL A 148 9.76 5.33 5.72
CA VAL A 148 9.06 5.25 4.43
C VAL A 148 9.70 4.14 3.61
N VAL A 149 8.94 3.08 3.35
CA VAL A 149 9.38 1.97 2.48
C VAL A 149 9.43 2.47 1.04
N VAL A 150 10.59 2.38 0.41
CA VAL A 150 10.85 2.81 -0.97
C VAL A 150 11.02 1.64 -1.94
N GLY A 151 11.25 0.43 -1.43
CA GLY A 151 11.38 -0.77 -2.27
C GLY A 151 11.13 -2.06 -1.51
N LEU A 152 10.62 -3.08 -2.22
CA LEU A 152 10.42 -4.43 -1.72
C LEU A 152 11.05 -5.43 -2.69
N PHE A 153 11.82 -6.38 -2.18
CA PHE A 153 12.61 -7.32 -2.96
C PHE A 153 12.52 -8.73 -2.38
N ASP A 154 12.58 -9.72 -3.27
CA ASP A 154 12.68 -11.14 -2.88
C ASP A 154 14.14 -11.58 -2.68
N ASP A 155 15.08 -10.76 -3.13
CA ASP A 155 16.53 -10.99 -3.07
C ASP A 155 17.23 -9.85 -2.33
N GLY A 156 18.08 -10.21 -1.37
CA GLY A 156 18.81 -9.27 -0.54
C GLY A 156 19.90 -8.50 -1.28
N ASP A 157 20.52 -9.11 -2.29
CA ASP A 157 21.55 -8.44 -3.08
C ASP A 157 20.95 -7.44 -4.06
N ALA A 158 19.79 -7.76 -4.63
CA ALA A 158 19.00 -6.82 -5.42
C ALA A 158 18.53 -5.62 -4.57
N ALA A 159 18.08 -5.86 -3.33
CA ALA A 159 17.72 -4.80 -2.39
C ALA A 159 18.91 -3.89 -2.07
N LEU A 160 20.10 -4.48 -1.83
CA LEU A 160 21.30 -3.72 -1.54
C LEU A 160 21.79 -2.92 -2.75
N ALA A 161 21.74 -3.50 -3.95
CA ALA A 161 22.10 -2.81 -5.18
C ALA A 161 21.20 -1.59 -5.41
N PHE A 162 19.88 -1.77 -5.28
CA PHE A 162 18.91 -0.68 -5.34
C PHE A 162 19.18 0.38 -4.26
N GLY A 163 19.44 -0.05 -3.02
CA GLY A 163 19.75 0.85 -1.92
C GLY A 163 21.00 1.70 -2.19
N ARG A 164 22.06 1.11 -2.78
CA ARG A 164 23.29 1.84 -3.15
C ARG A 164 23.04 2.87 -4.24
N GLU A 165 22.32 2.48 -5.28
CA GLU A 165 21.96 3.39 -6.37
C GLU A 165 21.13 4.57 -5.84
N LEU A 166 20.10 4.30 -5.02
CA LEU A 166 19.27 5.33 -4.43
C LEU A 166 20.06 6.21 -3.46
N ALA A 167 20.89 5.64 -2.59
CA ALA A 167 21.72 6.37 -1.63
C ALA A 167 22.67 7.35 -2.31
N ALA A 168 23.30 6.93 -3.42
CA ALA A 168 24.18 7.79 -4.22
C ALA A 168 23.42 8.98 -4.83
N VAL A 169 22.16 8.77 -5.20
CA VAL A 169 21.32 9.80 -5.85
C VAL A 169 20.76 10.81 -4.85
N ILE A 170 20.37 10.37 -3.66
CA ILE A 170 19.75 11.23 -2.63
C ILE A 170 20.77 11.75 -1.59
N GLU A 171 22.01 11.31 -1.71
CA GLU A 171 23.13 11.71 -0.82
C GLU A 171 22.88 11.36 0.67
N LEU A 172 22.23 10.21 0.93
CA LEU A 172 22.03 9.70 2.28
C LEU A 172 22.90 8.47 2.54
N PRO A 173 23.39 8.28 3.78
CA PRO A 173 24.16 7.08 4.12
C PRO A 173 23.28 5.83 4.04
N LEU A 174 23.86 4.73 3.52
CA LEU A 174 23.22 3.43 3.45
C LEU A 174 23.67 2.56 4.63
N VAL A 175 22.70 1.96 5.32
CA VAL A 175 22.96 0.98 6.39
C VAL A 175 22.37 -0.38 5.98
N ASP A 176 23.22 -1.39 5.93
CA ASP A 176 22.82 -2.78 5.65
C ASP A 176 22.53 -3.53 6.96
N ARG A 177 21.27 -3.76 7.24
CA ARG A 177 20.79 -4.49 8.42
C ARG A 177 20.40 -5.95 8.12
N ARG A 178 20.65 -6.45 6.93
CA ARG A 178 20.27 -7.82 6.53
C ARG A 178 20.93 -8.90 7.40
N ARG A 179 22.07 -8.60 8.01
CA ARG A 179 22.90 -9.52 8.80
C ARG A 179 22.81 -9.32 10.32
N VAL A 180 21.99 -8.41 10.79
CA VAL A 180 21.81 -8.30 12.24
C VAL A 180 21.03 -9.53 12.66
N GLU A 181 21.73 -10.55 13.15
CA GLU A 181 21.13 -11.60 13.96
C GLU A 181 20.39 -10.93 15.10
N PRO A 182 19.15 -11.36 15.41
CA PRO A 182 18.50 -10.91 16.63
C PRO A 182 19.49 -11.27 17.76
N ASP A 183 19.93 -10.25 18.49
CA ASP A 183 20.66 -10.48 19.75
C ASP A 183 19.92 -11.56 20.51
N ALA A 184 20.55 -12.74 20.59
CA ALA A 184 20.10 -13.81 21.48
C ALA A 184 20.16 -13.20 22.88
N GLY A 185 19.00 -12.71 23.32
CA GLY A 185 18.86 -12.09 24.64
C GLY A 185 19.33 -13.08 25.70
N GLU A 186 20.33 -12.65 26.44
CA GLU A 186 20.68 -13.21 27.74
C GLU A 186 19.50 -13.06 28.72
#